data_2064fbd1273a0e68f924b3b65ec5fdf2
#
_entry.id   2064fbd1273a0e68f924b3b65ec5fdf2
#
_cell.length_a   1.000
_cell.length_b   1.000
_cell.length_c   1.000
_cell.angle_alpha   90.00
_cell.angle_beta   90.00
_cell.angle_gamma   90.00
#
_symmetry.space_group_name_H-M   'P 1'
#
loop_
_entity.id
_entity.type
_entity.pdbx_description
1 polymer ?
#
loop_
_entity_poly.entity_id
_entity_poly.type
_entity_poly.pdbx_seq_one_letter_code
_entity_poly.pdbx_strand_id
1 'polypeptide(L)'
;SDPLGFKDLLASKLGNVYSAVQDFPMQNTMFQPVGGMDQIAKAFEKRVGKNIRYHSEVQTLRQNADGVTVTFKDTLSGKVSSVSADYCLCAIPLSVLRNIDTDFSDKFKQAVKAVAYAPVGKIGLQMKRRFWEEDDHIYGGHVLTDIKGINTISLPSTGWQKKKGVLLGYYHYQNTAIEISALSPAERAEFALDAGQKIFPAYRSSFESAFSVAWHRVQYNLGGWAEWNDKNRATAYPVLIEGEGRVLLAGEHLSYLTGWQAGAIESAWQQIAKIHERASA
;
A
#
# COMPACT_ATOMS: atom_id res chain seq x y z
N SER A 1 12.54 40.49 12.47
CA SER A 1 11.46 39.71 11.88
C SER A 1 10.47 39.35 12.97
N ASP A 2 9.20 39.59 12.74
CA ASP A 2 8.16 39.24 13.70
C ASP A 2 8.13 37.72 13.88
N PRO A 3 7.92 37.24 15.11
CA PRO A 3 7.81 35.80 15.36
C PRO A 3 6.58 35.25 14.60
N LEU A 4 6.76 34.11 13.94
CA LEU A 4 5.67 33.37 13.31
C LEU A 4 4.60 33.04 14.35
N GLY A 5 3.35 33.37 14.05
CA GLY A 5 2.22 33.00 14.90
C GLY A 5 2.06 31.46 14.95
N PHE A 6 1.61 30.92 16.07
CA PHE A 6 1.40 29.46 16.22
C PHE A 6 0.44 28.91 15.16
N LYS A 7 -0.60 29.67 14.78
CA LYS A 7 -1.52 29.30 13.72
C LYS A 7 -0.82 29.18 12.34
N ASP A 8 0.11 30.11 12.06
CA ASP A 8 0.86 30.10 10.80
C ASP A 8 1.89 28.97 10.77
N LEU A 9 2.48 28.66 11.93
CA LEU A 9 3.35 27.50 12.08
C LEU A 9 2.59 26.18 11.81
N LEU A 10 1.38 26.01 12.34
CA LEU A 10 0.54 24.85 12.08
C LEU A 10 0.11 24.79 10.60
N ALA A 11 -0.29 25.92 10.04
CA ALA A 11 -0.72 26.01 8.63
C ALA A 11 0.42 25.71 7.65
N SER A 12 1.66 26.05 8.01
CA SER A 12 2.85 25.78 7.18
C SER A 12 3.18 24.29 7.04
N LYS A 13 2.59 23.41 7.86
CA LYS A 13 2.90 21.98 7.96
C LYS A 13 4.36 21.67 8.34
N LEU A 14 5.17 22.67 8.69
CA LEU A 14 6.54 22.47 9.17
C LEU A 14 6.58 21.60 10.43
N GLY A 15 5.53 21.67 11.27
CA GLY A 15 5.37 20.77 12.40
C GLY A 15 5.40 19.29 12.04
N ASN A 16 4.89 18.91 10.86
CA ASN A 16 4.94 17.52 10.39
C ASN A 16 6.34 17.07 10.00
N VAL A 17 7.22 17.99 9.58
CA VAL A 17 8.62 17.69 9.22
C VAL A 17 9.48 17.53 10.47
N TYR A 18 9.17 18.29 11.52
CA TYR A 18 9.94 18.30 12.78
C TYR A 18 9.29 17.50 13.90
N SER A 19 8.05 17.04 13.72
CA SER A 19 7.40 16.24 14.76
C SER A 19 7.90 14.80 14.69
N ALA A 20 8.57 14.37 15.73
CA ALA A 20 8.88 12.97 15.97
C ALA A 20 7.62 12.11 16.25
N VAL A 21 6.42 12.67 16.03
CA VAL A 21 5.14 11.98 16.29
C VAL A 21 4.98 10.73 15.44
N GLN A 22 5.47 10.76 14.20
CA GLN A 22 5.48 9.55 13.35
C GLN A 22 6.50 8.51 13.84
N ASP A 23 7.61 8.96 14.40
CA ASP A 23 8.69 8.09 14.87
C ASP A 23 8.43 7.59 16.30
N PHE A 24 7.60 8.30 17.06
CA PHE A 24 7.31 7.95 18.46
C PHE A 24 6.72 6.52 18.60
N PRO A 25 5.71 6.09 17.83
CA PRO A 25 5.25 4.70 17.85
C PRO A 25 6.32 3.70 17.41
N MET A 26 7.28 4.12 16.56
CA MET A 26 8.37 3.27 16.07
C MET A 26 9.53 3.12 17.04
N GLN A 27 9.53 3.86 18.15
CA GLN A 27 10.52 3.72 19.23
C GLN A 27 10.25 2.52 20.13
N ASN A 28 9.04 2.00 20.13
CA ASN A 28 8.69 0.80 20.89
C ASN A 28 9.32 -0.44 20.27
N THR A 29 9.43 -1.52 21.06
CA THR A 29 9.82 -2.82 20.54
C THR A 29 8.82 -3.25 19.45
N MET A 30 9.31 -3.34 18.23
CA MET A 30 8.50 -3.78 17.09
C MET A 30 8.81 -5.22 16.74
N PHE A 31 7.76 -5.93 16.33
CA PHE A 31 7.86 -7.30 15.84
C PHE A 31 7.47 -7.34 14.37
N GLN A 32 8.01 -8.31 13.66
CA GLN A 32 7.65 -8.61 12.28
C GLN A 32 7.53 -10.12 12.08
N PRO A 33 6.64 -10.58 11.19
CA PRO A 33 6.50 -12.02 10.93
C PRO A 33 7.79 -12.60 10.37
N VAL A 34 8.18 -13.78 10.86
CA VAL A 34 9.26 -14.55 10.24
C VAL A 34 8.80 -15.02 8.86
N GLY A 35 9.57 -14.70 7.84
CA GLY A 35 9.26 -15.03 6.45
C GLY A 35 8.64 -13.90 5.63
N GLY A 36 8.38 -12.74 6.24
CA GLY A 36 7.89 -11.53 5.56
C GLY A 36 6.48 -11.10 5.98
N MET A 37 6.11 -9.88 5.60
CA MET A 37 4.82 -9.29 5.99
C MET A 37 3.61 -9.97 5.33
N ASP A 38 3.80 -10.71 4.24
CA ASP A 38 2.76 -11.53 3.60
C ASP A 38 2.26 -12.69 4.46
N GLN A 39 3.02 -13.05 5.51
CA GLN A 39 2.59 -14.07 6.48
C GLN A 39 1.28 -13.67 7.19
N ILE A 40 0.99 -12.39 7.32
CA ILE A 40 -0.29 -11.92 7.87
C ILE A 40 -1.44 -12.31 6.94
N ALA A 41 -1.32 -12.03 5.63
CA ALA A 41 -2.32 -12.43 4.64
C ALA A 41 -2.47 -13.96 4.57
N LYS A 42 -1.36 -14.70 4.60
CA LYS A 42 -1.36 -16.18 4.63
C LYS A 42 -2.02 -16.75 5.88
N ALA A 43 -1.90 -16.07 7.01
CA ALA A 43 -2.59 -16.50 8.24
C ALA A 43 -4.12 -16.32 8.14
N PHE A 44 -4.59 -15.25 7.49
CA PHE A 44 -6.01 -15.09 7.14
C PHE A 44 -6.45 -16.18 6.16
N GLU A 45 -5.72 -16.39 5.08
CA GLU A 45 -6.00 -17.41 4.08
C GLU A 45 -6.16 -18.80 4.71
N LYS A 46 -5.26 -19.18 5.61
CA LYS A 46 -5.34 -20.45 6.33
C LYS A 46 -6.66 -20.63 7.09
N ARG A 47 -7.27 -19.55 7.57
CA ARG A 47 -8.52 -19.59 8.34
C ARG A 47 -9.77 -19.54 7.47
N VAL A 48 -9.75 -18.74 6.40
CA VAL A 48 -10.93 -18.45 5.58
C VAL A 48 -10.80 -18.92 4.14
N GLY A 49 -9.72 -19.59 3.76
CA GLY A 49 -9.40 -19.96 2.38
C GLY A 49 -10.49 -20.74 1.66
N LYS A 50 -11.26 -21.58 2.39
CA LYS A 50 -12.43 -22.30 1.85
C LYS A 50 -13.54 -21.36 1.32
N ASN A 51 -13.56 -20.10 1.78
CA ASN A 51 -14.52 -19.07 1.37
C ASN A 51 -13.93 -18.13 0.31
N ILE A 52 -12.65 -18.30 -0.07
CA ILE A 52 -11.98 -17.45 -1.05
C ILE A 52 -12.09 -18.11 -2.42
N ARG A 53 -12.57 -17.34 -3.40
CA ARG A 53 -12.55 -17.75 -4.81
C ARG A 53 -11.43 -16.97 -5.51
N TYR A 54 -10.32 -17.66 -5.75
CA TYR A 54 -9.19 -17.13 -6.52
C TYR A 54 -9.50 -17.00 -8.00
N HIS A 55 -8.64 -16.31 -8.74
CA HIS A 55 -8.74 -16.11 -10.19
C HIS A 55 -10.05 -15.47 -10.63
N SER A 56 -10.68 -14.69 -9.78
CA SER A 56 -11.99 -14.09 -10.00
C SER A 56 -11.88 -12.57 -10.16
N GLU A 57 -11.68 -12.12 -11.39
CA GLU A 57 -11.59 -10.70 -11.73
C GLU A 57 -12.99 -10.10 -11.82
N VAL A 58 -13.30 -9.17 -10.90
CA VAL A 58 -14.61 -8.48 -10.88
C VAL A 58 -14.76 -7.59 -12.11
N GLN A 59 -15.84 -7.78 -12.85
CA GLN A 59 -16.17 -7.04 -14.06
C GLN A 59 -17.29 -6.02 -13.84
N THR A 60 -18.33 -6.42 -13.13
CA THR A 60 -19.47 -5.54 -12.82
C THR A 60 -19.94 -5.72 -11.39
N LEU A 61 -20.53 -4.64 -10.84
CA LEU A 61 -21.21 -4.65 -9.57
C LEU A 61 -22.55 -3.95 -9.76
N ARG A 62 -23.65 -4.65 -9.49
CA ARG A 62 -25.02 -4.18 -9.63
C ARG A 62 -25.80 -4.42 -8.36
N GLN A 63 -26.72 -3.52 -8.04
CA GLN A 63 -27.58 -3.64 -6.87
C GLN A 63 -29.02 -3.29 -7.20
N ASN A 64 -29.94 -3.83 -6.42
CA ASN A 64 -31.36 -3.50 -6.46
C ASN A 64 -31.94 -3.57 -5.03
N ALA A 65 -33.28 -3.53 -4.90
CA ALA A 65 -33.94 -3.62 -3.60
C ALA A 65 -33.65 -4.94 -2.87
N ASP A 66 -33.40 -6.03 -3.58
CA ASP A 66 -33.29 -7.37 -3.02
C ASP A 66 -31.82 -7.77 -2.69
N GLY A 67 -30.83 -7.15 -3.36
CA GLY A 67 -29.43 -7.53 -3.11
C GLY A 67 -28.42 -6.90 -4.06
N VAL A 68 -27.24 -7.50 -4.06
CA VAL A 68 -26.11 -7.14 -4.90
C VAL A 68 -25.70 -8.32 -5.75
N THR A 69 -25.45 -8.09 -7.05
CA THR A 69 -24.91 -9.08 -7.97
C THR A 69 -23.53 -8.64 -8.44
N VAL A 70 -22.53 -9.49 -8.22
CA VAL A 70 -21.16 -9.30 -8.70
C VAL A 70 -20.89 -10.26 -9.85
N THR A 71 -20.56 -9.72 -11.03
CA THR A 71 -20.11 -10.50 -12.17
C THR A 71 -18.58 -10.50 -12.20
N PHE A 72 -17.99 -11.65 -12.38
CA PHE A 72 -16.55 -11.84 -12.43
C PHE A 72 -16.14 -12.80 -13.54
N LYS A 73 -14.91 -12.61 -14.01
CA LYS A 73 -14.28 -13.46 -15.02
C LYS A 73 -13.21 -14.32 -14.34
N ASP A 74 -13.26 -15.62 -14.56
CA ASP A 74 -12.17 -16.51 -14.19
C ASP A 74 -10.97 -16.23 -15.10
N THR A 75 -9.83 -15.83 -14.50
CA THR A 75 -8.65 -15.39 -15.25
C THR A 75 -7.88 -16.55 -15.92
N LEU A 76 -8.15 -17.80 -15.52
CA LEU A 76 -7.53 -18.98 -16.13
C LEU A 76 -8.33 -19.50 -17.31
N SER A 77 -9.64 -19.66 -17.12
CA SER A 77 -10.55 -20.23 -18.14
C SER A 77 -11.20 -19.18 -19.04
N GLY A 78 -11.21 -17.90 -18.63
CA GLY A 78 -11.94 -16.84 -19.29
C GLY A 78 -13.46 -16.88 -19.09
N LYS A 79 -13.98 -17.85 -18.32
CA LYS A 79 -15.41 -18.00 -18.06
C LYS A 79 -15.94 -16.85 -17.21
N VAL A 80 -17.06 -16.27 -17.65
CA VAL A 80 -17.79 -15.25 -16.88
C VAL A 80 -18.89 -15.92 -16.06
N SER A 81 -18.99 -15.52 -14.78
CA SER A 81 -19.97 -16.02 -13.83
C SER A 81 -20.44 -14.90 -12.92
N SER A 82 -21.51 -15.09 -12.17
CA SER A 82 -22.00 -14.12 -11.19
C SER A 82 -22.32 -14.78 -9.85
N VAL A 83 -22.36 -13.97 -8.81
CA VAL A 83 -22.81 -14.33 -7.47
C VAL A 83 -23.67 -13.19 -6.93
N SER A 84 -24.74 -13.56 -6.23
CA SER A 84 -25.64 -12.59 -5.57
C SER A 84 -25.62 -12.79 -4.07
N ALA A 85 -25.80 -11.69 -3.33
CA ALA A 85 -25.89 -11.64 -1.87
C ALA A 85 -26.72 -10.44 -1.44
N ASP A 86 -27.15 -10.42 -0.17
CA ASP A 86 -27.95 -9.32 0.38
C ASP A 86 -27.13 -8.02 0.48
N TYR A 87 -25.84 -8.13 0.80
CA TYR A 87 -24.89 -7.01 0.90
C TYR A 87 -23.54 -7.36 0.26
N CYS A 88 -22.83 -6.34 -0.17
CA CYS A 88 -21.45 -6.45 -0.64
C CYS A 88 -20.53 -5.52 0.15
N LEU A 89 -19.49 -6.07 0.77
CA LEU A 89 -18.38 -5.30 1.31
C LEU A 89 -17.25 -5.29 0.25
N CYS A 90 -17.15 -4.20 -0.49
CA CYS A 90 -16.15 -4.04 -1.55
C CYS A 90 -14.83 -3.54 -0.96
N ALA A 91 -13.80 -4.39 -0.97
CA ALA A 91 -12.45 -4.05 -0.51
C ALA A 91 -11.49 -3.73 -1.67
N ILE A 92 -12.02 -3.50 -2.87
CA ILE A 92 -11.23 -3.15 -4.06
C ILE A 92 -10.69 -1.73 -3.89
N PRO A 93 -9.38 -1.47 -4.14
CA PRO A 93 -8.82 -0.12 -4.11
C PRO A 93 -9.60 0.83 -5.02
N LEU A 94 -9.82 2.07 -4.58
CA LEU A 94 -10.59 3.05 -5.36
C LEU A 94 -9.95 3.36 -6.72
N SER A 95 -8.62 3.23 -6.82
CA SER A 95 -7.87 3.31 -8.07
C SER A 95 -8.29 2.27 -9.11
N VAL A 96 -8.73 1.10 -8.66
CA VAL A 96 -9.23 0.00 -9.47
C VAL A 96 -10.75 0.10 -9.63
N LEU A 97 -11.47 0.33 -8.54
CA LEU A 97 -12.94 0.42 -8.52
C LEU A 97 -13.50 1.45 -9.51
N ARG A 98 -12.79 2.57 -9.72
CA ARG A 98 -13.19 3.59 -10.69
C ARG A 98 -13.30 3.12 -12.14
N ASN A 99 -12.69 1.97 -12.45
CA ASN A 99 -12.67 1.37 -13.78
C ASN A 99 -13.63 0.16 -13.89
N ILE A 100 -14.27 -0.25 -12.79
CA ILE A 100 -15.26 -1.31 -12.78
C ILE A 100 -16.63 -0.72 -13.17
N ASP A 101 -17.35 -1.42 -14.00
CA ASP A 101 -18.70 -1.03 -14.40
C ASP A 101 -19.67 -1.23 -13.22
N THR A 102 -20.21 -0.13 -12.71
CA THR A 102 -21.09 -0.10 -11.53
C THR A 102 -22.33 0.74 -11.80
N ASP A 103 -23.41 0.45 -11.11
CA ASP A 103 -24.65 1.23 -11.11
C ASP A 103 -24.71 2.31 -10.02
N PHE A 104 -23.57 2.61 -9.40
CA PHE A 104 -23.48 3.70 -8.45
C PHE A 104 -23.96 5.04 -9.00
N SER A 105 -24.51 5.87 -8.14
CA SER A 105 -24.87 7.25 -8.47
C SER A 105 -23.66 8.05 -8.94
N ASP A 106 -23.90 9.10 -9.70
CA ASP A 106 -22.85 10.02 -10.15
C ASP A 106 -22.10 10.64 -8.97
N LYS A 107 -22.79 10.95 -7.89
CA LYS A 107 -22.20 11.47 -6.65
C LYS A 107 -21.17 10.47 -6.08
N PHE A 108 -21.52 9.20 -5.99
CA PHE A 108 -20.65 8.16 -5.45
C PHE A 108 -19.45 7.91 -6.39
N LYS A 109 -19.69 7.81 -7.70
CA LYS A 109 -18.63 7.69 -8.73
C LYS A 109 -17.64 8.85 -8.68
N GLN A 110 -18.13 10.08 -8.49
CA GLN A 110 -17.27 11.25 -8.33
C GLN A 110 -16.43 11.16 -7.04
N ALA A 111 -17.01 10.71 -5.93
CA ALA A 111 -16.26 10.51 -4.70
C ALA A 111 -15.17 9.44 -4.84
N VAL A 112 -15.44 8.31 -5.52
CA VAL A 112 -14.42 7.29 -5.85
C VAL A 112 -13.29 7.86 -6.71
N LYS A 113 -13.61 8.69 -7.71
CA LYS A 113 -12.63 9.30 -8.60
C LYS A 113 -11.81 10.41 -7.94
N ALA A 114 -12.31 11.03 -6.89
CA ALA A 114 -11.66 12.15 -6.21
C ALA A 114 -10.39 11.75 -5.44
N VAL A 115 -10.22 10.47 -5.12
CA VAL A 115 -9.12 9.98 -4.31
C VAL A 115 -7.93 9.63 -5.20
N ALA A 116 -6.82 10.30 -4.99
CA ALA A 116 -5.54 9.98 -5.63
C ALA A 116 -4.88 8.78 -4.95
N TYR A 117 -4.02 8.10 -5.69
CA TYR A 117 -3.19 7.01 -5.18
C TYR A 117 -1.72 7.31 -5.41
N ALA A 118 -0.91 7.10 -4.38
CA ALA A 118 0.52 7.36 -4.44
C ALA A 118 1.23 6.46 -5.46
N PRO A 119 1.92 7.02 -6.46
CA PRO A 119 2.90 6.25 -7.21
C PRO A 119 4.04 5.83 -6.29
N VAL A 120 4.30 4.54 -6.21
CA VAL A 120 5.30 3.97 -5.29
C VAL A 120 6.11 2.88 -5.99
N GLY A 121 7.42 2.85 -5.72
CA GLY A 121 8.32 1.81 -6.20
C GLY A 121 9.31 1.37 -5.14
N LYS A 122 9.61 0.08 -5.12
CA LYS A 122 10.61 -0.54 -4.23
C LYS A 122 11.51 -1.48 -5.02
N ILE A 123 12.74 -1.65 -4.55
CA ILE A 123 13.62 -2.71 -5.00
C ILE A 123 14.26 -3.43 -3.80
N GLY A 124 14.10 -4.74 -3.75
CA GLY A 124 14.85 -5.61 -2.86
C GLY A 124 16.08 -6.17 -3.58
N LEU A 125 17.24 -6.09 -2.94
CA LEU A 125 18.49 -6.62 -3.42
C LEU A 125 18.94 -7.75 -2.52
N GLN A 126 18.99 -8.96 -3.07
CA GLN A 126 19.57 -10.12 -2.39
C GLN A 126 21.08 -10.00 -2.42
N MET A 127 21.70 -10.06 -1.27
CA MET A 127 23.16 -10.02 -1.10
C MET A 127 23.72 -11.39 -0.69
N LYS A 128 24.85 -11.77 -1.27
CA LYS A 128 25.59 -13.03 -0.98
C LYS A 128 26.10 -13.08 0.46
N ARG A 129 26.40 -11.91 1.03
CA ARG A 129 26.83 -11.75 2.41
C ARG A 129 26.23 -10.46 2.98
N ARG A 130 26.21 -10.36 4.27
CA ARG A 130 25.69 -9.19 5.00
C ARG A 130 26.83 -8.23 5.29
N PHE A 131 27.40 -7.61 4.26
CA PHE A 131 28.56 -6.71 4.36
C PHE A 131 28.33 -5.56 5.35
N TRP A 132 27.09 -5.06 5.44
CA TRP A 132 26.74 -4.01 6.40
C TRP A 132 26.91 -4.43 7.87
N GLU A 133 26.81 -5.75 8.17
CA GLU A 133 27.07 -6.29 9.50
C GLU A 133 28.54 -6.65 9.67
N GLU A 134 29.15 -7.28 8.63
CA GLU A 134 30.50 -7.81 8.69
C GLU A 134 31.56 -6.72 8.61
N ASP A 135 31.37 -5.71 7.73
CA ASP A 135 32.36 -4.66 7.45
C ASP A 135 32.06 -3.38 8.24
N ASP A 136 30.77 -2.97 8.33
CA ASP A 136 30.35 -1.69 8.85
C ASP A 136 29.73 -1.79 10.26
N HIS A 137 29.49 -3.00 10.77
CA HIS A 137 28.85 -3.27 12.08
C HIS A 137 27.49 -2.62 12.27
N ILE A 138 26.69 -2.54 11.18
CA ILE A 138 25.33 -2.01 11.18
C ILE A 138 24.34 -3.15 11.21
N TYR A 139 23.43 -3.19 12.21
CA TYR A 139 22.51 -4.30 12.44
C TYR A 139 21.05 -3.93 12.12
N GLY A 140 20.82 -3.03 11.20
CA GLY A 140 19.52 -2.58 10.72
C GLY A 140 19.43 -1.06 10.63
N GLY A 141 18.27 -0.57 10.13
CA GLY A 141 18.01 0.87 10.04
C GLY A 141 18.04 1.42 8.63
N HIS A 142 18.07 2.73 8.53
CA HIS A 142 17.99 3.47 7.27
C HIS A 142 19.23 4.33 7.06
N VAL A 143 19.82 4.21 5.88
CA VAL A 143 20.86 5.12 5.39
C VAL A 143 20.19 6.17 4.52
N LEU A 144 20.17 7.42 4.99
CA LEU A 144 19.66 8.55 4.23
C LEU A 144 20.75 9.05 3.27
N THR A 145 20.38 9.42 2.06
CA THR A 145 21.32 9.85 1.03
C THR A 145 20.79 11.05 0.24
N ASP A 146 21.69 11.85 -0.30
CA ASP A 146 21.43 12.95 -1.24
C ASP A 146 21.57 12.49 -2.69
N ILE A 147 21.79 11.21 -2.94
CA ILE A 147 21.89 10.67 -4.31
C ILE A 147 20.52 10.77 -4.97
N LYS A 148 20.46 11.52 -6.07
CA LYS A 148 19.20 11.72 -6.81
C LYS A 148 18.53 10.37 -7.14
N GLY A 149 17.27 10.23 -6.70
CA GLY A 149 16.49 9.02 -6.90
C GLY A 149 16.77 7.90 -5.87
N ILE A 150 17.69 8.08 -4.92
CA ILE A 150 17.90 7.15 -3.79
C ILE A 150 17.85 7.94 -2.51
N ASN A 151 16.66 8.13 -1.96
CA ASN A 151 16.52 8.86 -0.72
C ASN A 151 16.91 8.02 0.50
N THR A 152 16.69 6.71 0.41
CA THR A 152 16.89 5.81 1.55
C THR A 152 17.28 4.42 1.07
N ILE A 153 18.34 3.86 1.66
CA ILE A 153 18.67 2.44 1.62
C ILE A 153 18.32 1.87 2.99
N SER A 154 17.52 0.78 3.01
CA SER A 154 17.14 0.17 4.29
C SER A 154 17.86 -1.15 4.49
N LEU A 155 18.62 -1.22 5.57
CA LEU A 155 19.34 -2.42 5.98
C LEU A 155 18.45 -3.26 6.89
N PRO A 156 18.29 -4.56 6.64
CA PRO A 156 17.38 -5.38 7.42
C PRO A 156 17.93 -5.69 8.81
N SER A 157 17.07 -5.58 9.82
CA SER A 157 17.34 -6.12 11.17
C SER A 157 16.99 -7.60 11.30
N THR A 158 16.22 -8.15 10.34
CA THR A 158 15.88 -9.58 10.31
C THR A 158 17.03 -10.45 9.82
N GLY A 159 17.13 -11.66 10.39
CA GLY A 159 18.15 -12.62 9.98
C GLY A 159 19.57 -12.12 10.20
N TRP A 160 19.79 -11.26 11.20
CA TRP A 160 21.12 -10.80 11.61
C TRP A 160 22.07 -11.98 11.88
N GLN A 161 23.36 -11.80 11.59
CA GLN A 161 24.40 -12.83 11.65
C GLN A 161 24.17 -14.05 10.71
N LYS A 162 23.15 -14.02 9.83
CA LYS A 162 23.05 -15.03 8.77
C LYS A 162 23.98 -14.69 7.60
N LYS A 163 24.25 -15.70 6.77
CA LYS A 163 25.15 -15.53 5.62
C LYS A 163 24.63 -14.52 4.60
N LYS A 164 23.35 -14.60 4.24
CA LYS A 164 22.72 -13.76 3.22
C LYS A 164 21.69 -12.82 3.84
N GLY A 165 21.31 -11.78 3.10
CA GLY A 165 20.22 -10.86 3.47
C GLY A 165 19.65 -10.13 2.26
N VAL A 166 18.44 -9.64 2.40
CA VAL A 166 17.80 -8.74 1.43
C VAL A 166 17.76 -7.36 2.03
N LEU A 167 18.43 -6.40 1.38
CA LEU A 167 18.28 -4.99 1.71
C LEU A 167 17.30 -4.32 0.75
N LEU A 168 16.72 -3.20 1.16
CA LEU A 168 15.89 -2.35 0.32
C LEU A 168 16.78 -1.29 -0.33
N GLY A 169 17.04 -1.44 -1.63
CA GLY A 169 17.97 -0.57 -2.37
C GLY A 169 17.39 0.82 -2.65
N TYR A 170 16.06 0.94 -2.73
CA TYR A 170 15.31 2.20 -2.72
C TYR A 170 13.84 1.98 -2.33
N TYR A 171 13.24 3.07 -1.86
CA TYR A 171 11.80 3.22 -1.71
C TYR A 171 11.40 4.58 -2.26
N HIS A 172 10.80 4.59 -3.45
CA HIS A 172 10.47 5.81 -4.20
C HIS A 172 9.00 6.16 -4.09
N TYR A 173 8.74 7.47 -4.16
CA TYR A 173 7.40 8.06 -4.11
C TYR A 173 7.23 9.06 -5.25
N GLN A 174 5.98 9.28 -5.65
CA GLN A 174 5.55 10.33 -6.57
C GLN A 174 6.34 10.30 -7.90
N ASN A 175 6.82 11.46 -8.36
CA ASN A 175 7.50 11.60 -9.65
C ASN A 175 8.73 10.69 -9.76
N THR A 176 9.52 10.53 -8.71
CA THR A 176 10.68 9.63 -8.72
C THR A 176 10.25 8.18 -8.95
N ALA A 177 9.13 7.75 -8.34
CA ALA A 177 8.61 6.41 -8.57
C ALA A 177 8.15 6.21 -10.03
N ILE A 178 7.54 7.24 -10.63
CA ILE A 178 7.12 7.21 -12.04
C ILE A 178 8.34 7.13 -12.96
N GLU A 179 9.33 8.00 -12.77
CA GLU A 179 10.56 8.04 -13.58
C GLU A 179 11.32 6.73 -13.54
N ILE A 180 11.60 6.21 -12.35
CA ILE A 180 12.36 4.96 -12.18
C ILE A 180 11.56 3.74 -12.65
N SER A 181 10.23 3.76 -12.54
CA SER A 181 9.39 2.66 -13.04
C SER A 181 9.34 2.59 -14.58
N ALA A 182 9.74 3.64 -15.29
CA ALA A 182 9.86 3.61 -16.75
C ALA A 182 11.05 2.74 -17.22
N LEU A 183 12.05 2.54 -16.36
CA LEU A 183 13.17 1.65 -16.62
C LEU A 183 12.73 0.18 -16.59
N SER A 184 13.45 -0.67 -17.32
CA SER A 184 13.30 -2.12 -17.22
C SER A 184 13.73 -2.63 -15.84
N PRO A 185 13.32 -3.84 -15.41
CA PRO A 185 13.76 -4.41 -14.13
C PRO A 185 15.29 -4.50 -13.99
N ALA A 186 16.01 -4.80 -15.07
CA ALA A 186 17.47 -4.85 -15.08
C ALA A 186 18.09 -3.46 -14.88
N GLU A 187 17.60 -2.44 -15.59
CA GLU A 187 18.08 -1.07 -15.44
C GLU A 187 17.79 -0.52 -14.04
N ARG A 188 16.65 -0.89 -13.42
CA ARG A 188 16.36 -0.53 -12.03
C ARG A 188 17.36 -1.14 -11.05
N ALA A 189 17.76 -2.39 -11.30
CA ALA A 189 18.80 -3.05 -10.49
C ALA A 189 20.13 -2.36 -10.63
N GLU A 190 20.56 -2.06 -11.86
CA GLU A 190 21.80 -1.32 -12.12
C GLU A 190 21.79 0.06 -11.48
N PHE A 191 20.69 0.80 -11.60
CA PHE A 191 20.49 2.10 -10.95
C PHE A 191 20.71 2.02 -9.43
N ALA A 192 20.11 1.01 -8.77
CA ALA A 192 20.24 0.81 -7.33
C ALA A 192 21.68 0.38 -6.95
N LEU A 193 22.33 -0.45 -7.76
CA LEU A 193 23.70 -0.90 -7.54
C LEU A 193 24.73 0.23 -7.71
N ASP A 194 24.59 1.06 -8.74
CA ASP A 194 25.45 2.23 -8.95
C ASP A 194 25.36 3.24 -7.82
N ALA A 195 24.15 3.44 -7.29
CA ALA A 195 23.95 4.34 -6.15
C ALA A 195 24.51 3.74 -4.85
N GLY A 196 24.18 2.49 -4.54
CA GLY A 196 24.61 1.85 -3.30
C GLY A 196 26.12 1.66 -3.21
N GLN A 197 26.79 1.43 -4.33
CA GLN A 197 28.26 1.30 -4.39
C GLN A 197 28.98 2.59 -4.01
N LYS A 198 28.37 3.77 -4.21
CA LYS A 198 28.96 5.05 -3.78
C LYS A 198 29.00 5.19 -2.26
N ILE A 199 28.16 4.44 -1.55
CA ILE A 199 28.06 4.47 -0.09
C ILE A 199 28.83 3.28 0.51
N PHE A 200 28.62 2.08 -0.03
CA PHE A 200 29.21 0.83 0.46
C PHE A 200 30.09 0.21 -0.61
N PRO A 201 31.43 0.16 -0.44
CA PRO A 201 32.34 -0.43 -1.43
C PRO A 201 32.01 -1.87 -1.81
N ALA A 202 31.50 -2.67 -0.85
CA ALA A 202 31.14 -4.07 -1.04
C ALA A 202 29.76 -4.29 -1.69
N TYR A 203 29.00 -3.22 -1.96
CA TYR A 203 27.59 -3.33 -2.39
C TYR A 203 27.43 -4.16 -3.67
N ARG A 204 28.10 -3.75 -4.73
CA ARG A 204 28.00 -4.41 -6.04
C ARG A 204 28.62 -5.82 -6.04
N SER A 205 29.78 -6.02 -5.41
CA SER A 205 30.42 -7.33 -5.35
C SER A 205 29.65 -8.37 -4.55
N SER A 206 28.86 -7.91 -3.58
CA SER A 206 27.98 -8.76 -2.77
C SER A 206 26.63 -9.05 -3.42
N PHE A 207 26.28 -8.39 -4.51
CA PHE A 207 24.99 -8.57 -5.18
C PHE A 207 24.79 -9.98 -5.75
N GLU A 208 23.58 -10.50 -5.62
CA GLU A 208 23.19 -11.81 -6.17
C GLU A 208 21.98 -11.69 -7.13
N SER A 209 20.90 -11.06 -6.70
CA SER A 209 19.69 -10.88 -7.49
C SER A 209 18.85 -9.70 -6.99
N ALA A 210 17.93 -9.25 -7.81
CA ALA A 210 17.03 -8.15 -7.48
C ALA A 210 15.58 -8.46 -7.82
N PHE A 211 14.66 -7.87 -7.06
CA PHE A 211 13.24 -7.84 -7.38
C PHE A 211 12.70 -6.43 -7.14
N SER A 212 12.10 -5.84 -8.16
CA SER A 212 11.52 -4.49 -8.07
C SER A 212 10.02 -4.49 -8.36
N VAL A 213 9.28 -3.66 -7.64
CA VAL A 213 7.85 -3.46 -7.82
C VAL A 213 7.57 -1.98 -8.02
N ALA A 214 6.77 -1.65 -9.03
CA ALA A 214 6.15 -0.35 -9.23
C ALA A 214 4.64 -0.52 -8.97
N TRP A 215 4.19 -0.21 -7.76
CA TRP A 215 2.83 -0.51 -7.29
C TRP A 215 1.73 0.17 -8.12
N HIS A 216 2.00 1.34 -8.67
CA HIS A 216 1.09 2.06 -9.57
C HIS A 216 0.92 1.41 -10.94
N ARG A 217 1.75 0.38 -11.27
CA ARG A 217 1.64 -0.44 -12.49
C ARG A 217 1.12 -1.86 -12.21
N VAL A 218 0.88 -2.21 -10.94
CA VAL A 218 0.27 -3.49 -10.57
C VAL A 218 -1.23 -3.42 -10.84
N GLN A 219 -1.75 -4.30 -11.69
CA GLN A 219 -3.10 -4.26 -12.27
C GLN A 219 -4.22 -4.07 -11.23
N TYR A 220 -4.14 -4.76 -10.10
CA TYR A 220 -5.18 -4.72 -9.08
C TYR A 220 -4.86 -3.81 -7.88
N ASN A 221 -3.82 -2.97 -8.00
CA ASN A 221 -3.45 -1.97 -7.01
C ASN A 221 -3.56 -0.55 -7.58
N LEU A 222 -2.90 -0.31 -8.73
CA LEU A 222 -2.81 0.99 -9.42
C LEU A 222 -2.39 2.13 -8.49
N GLY A 223 -1.51 1.82 -7.53
CA GLY A 223 -0.95 2.73 -6.53
C GLY A 223 -0.49 2.02 -5.27
N GLY A 224 0.21 2.73 -4.39
CA GLY A 224 0.69 2.23 -3.11
C GLY A 224 -0.35 2.32 -2.00
N TRP A 225 -1.02 3.46 -1.92
CA TRP A 225 -2.09 3.76 -0.95
C TRP A 225 -2.91 4.97 -1.40
N ALA A 226 -4.05 5.18 -0.73
CA ALA A 226 -4.90 6.33 -0.95
C ALA A 226 -4.29 7.61 -0.37
N GLU A 227 -4.27 8.68 -1.17
CA GLU A 227 -3.83 10.02 -0.75
C GLU A 227 -5.01 10.94 -0.59
N TRP A 228 -5.25 11.33 0.65
CA TRP A 228 -6.30 12.27 1.02
C TRP A 228 -5.72 13.66 1.23
N ASN A 229 -6.32 14.64 0.58
CA ASN A 229 -6.16 16.05 0.95
C ASN A 229 -7.36 16.52 1.78
N ASP A 230 -7.23 17.66 2.44
CA ASP A 230 -8.26 18.20 3.33
C ASP A 230 -9.62 18.37 2.63
N LYS A 231 -9.61 18.83 1.36
CA LYS A 231 -10.82 18.99 0.56
C LYS A 231 -11.53 17.65 0.33
N ASN A 232 -10.81 16.66 -0.14
CA ASN A 232 -11.40 15.34 -0.43
C ASN A 232 -11.78 14.60 0.85
N ARG A 233 -11.05 14.82 1.94
CA ARG A 233 -11.42 14.31 3.28
C ARG A 233 -12.74 14.91 3.76
N ALA A 234 -12.99 16.19 3.47
CA ALA A 234 -14.23 16.85 3.85
C ALA A 234 -15.42 16.52 2.93
N THR A 235 -15.18 16.20 1.65
CA THR A 235 -16.27 16.06 0.66
C THR A 235 -16.51 14.63 0.19
N ALA A 236 -15.49 13.89 -0.19
CA ALA A 236 -15.60 12.54 -0.74
C ALA A 236 -15.62 11.45 0.35
N TYR A 237 -14.82 11.62 1.41
CA TYR A 237 -14.73 10.62 2.49
C TYR A 237 -16.07 10.32 3.17
N PRO A 238 -16.89 11.32 3.56
CA PRO A 238 -18.21 11.05 4.15
C PRO A 238 -19.14 10.26 3.22
N VAL A 239 -19.05 10.48 1.91
CA VAL A 239 -19.84 9.75 0.91
C VAL A 239 -19.40 8.28 0.86
N LEU A 240 -18.09 8.04 0.79
CA LEU A 240 -17.55 6.70 0.66
C LEU A 240 -17.68 5.86 1.92
N ILE A 241 -17.52 6.47 3.12
CA ILE A 241 -17.61 5.75 4.38
C ILE A 241 -19.07 5.34 4.70
N GLU A 242 -20.05 6.05 4.15
CA GLU A 242 -21.46 5.68 4.27
C GLU A 242 -21.82 4.49 3.39
N GLY A 243 -21.13 4.33 2.25
CA GLY A 243 -21.50 3.38 1.22
C GLY A 243 -22.67 3.85 0.38
N GLU A 244 -23.17 3.01 -0.51
CA GLU A 244 -24.34 3.29 -1.33
C GLU A 244 -25.26 2.07 -1.42
N GLY A 245 -26.50 2.21 -0.94
CA GLY A 245 -27.46 1.11 -0.93
C GLY A 245 -26.96 -0.10 -0.14
N ARG A 246 -26.81 -1.22 -0.83
CA ARG A 246 -26.35 -2.49 -0.26
C ARG A 246 -24.84 -2.73 -0.43
N VAL A 247 -24.12 -1.76 -1.00
CA VAL A 247 -22.67 -1.83 -1.19
C VAL A 247 -21.95 -0.90 -0.21
N LEU A 248 -21.16 -1.48 0.67
CA LEU A 248 -20.26 -0.77 1.55
C LEU A 248 -18.83 -0.97 1.07
N LEU A 249 -17.97 0.01 1.36
CA LEU A 249 -16.55 -0.08 1.00
C LEU A 249 -15.70 -0.32 2.24
N ALA A 250 -14.60 -1.07 2.10
CA ALA A 250 -13.59 -1.23 3.14
C ALA A 250 -12.18 -1.22 2.53
N GLY A 251 -11.19 -0.92 3.34
CA GLY A 251 -9.78 -0.87 2.95
C GLY A 251 -9.06 0.28 3.63
N GLU A 252 -7.72 0.36 3.46
CA GLU A 252 -6.92 1.44 4.05
C GLU A 252 -7.40 2.83 3.61
N HIS A 253 -7.97 2.92 2.41
CA HIS A 253 -8.51 4.13 1.83
C HIS A 253 -9.74 4.69 2.58
N LEU A 254 -10.39 3.90 3.43
CA LEU A 254 -11.48 4.35 4.31
C LEU A 254 -11.04 4.41 5.78
N SER A 255 -9.78 4.61 6.03
CA SER A 255 -9.23 4.83 7.38
C SER A 255 -8.46 6.15 7.46
N TYR A 256 -8.06 6.52 8.66
CA TYR A 256 -7.07 7.58 8.90
C TYR A 256 -5.64 7.05 8.91
N LEU A 257 -5.47 5.71 8.80
CA LEU A 257 -4.20 5.00 8.71
C LEU A 257 -3.99 4.47 7.28
N THR A 258 -3.99 5.37 6.29
CA THR A 258 -3.76 4.99 4.88
C THR A 258 -2.35 4.41 4.70
N GLY A 259 -2.23 3.40 3.83
CA GLY A 259 -0.97 2.69 3.60
C GLY A 259 -0.63 1.62 4.63
N TRP A 260 -1.48 1.39 5.64
CA TRP A 260 -1.25 0.42 6.70
C TRP A 260 -2.31 -0.69 6.72
N GLN A 261 -1.86 -1.92 7.00
CA GLN A 261 -2.78 -3.06 7.17
C GLN A 261 -3.74 -2.85 8.34
N ALA A 262 -3.30 -2.17 9.41
CA ALA A 262 -4.14 -1.82 10.55
C ALA A 262 -5.34 -0.98 10.13
N GLY A 263 -5.13 0.04 9.27
CA GLY A 263 -6.22 0.86 8.74
C GLY A 263 -7.21 0.06 7.89
N ALA A 264 -6.74 -0.90 7.10
CA ALA A 264 -7.61 -1.79 6.34
C ALA A 264 -8.48 -2.68 7.24
N ILE A 265 -7.90 -3.25 8.31
CA ILE A 265 -8.62 -4.08 9.27
C ILE A 265 -9.64 -3.26 10.06
N GLU A 266 -9.26 -2.09 10.55
CA GLU A 266 -10.16 -1.18 11.26
C GLU A 266 -11.37 -0.80 10.40
N SER A 267 -11.11 -0.38 9.17
CA SER A 267 -12.16 -0.06 8.20
C SER A 267 -13.11 -1.24 7.96
N ALA A 268 -12.57 -2.46 7.80
CA ALA A 268 -13.38 -3.65 7.61
C ALA A 268 -14.30 -3.92 8.82
N TRP A 269 -13.80 -3.80 10.05
CA TRP A 269 -14.60 -3.96 11.26
C TRP A 269 -15.76 -2.95 11.35
N GLN A 270 -15.48 -1.70 11.08
CA GLN A 270 -16.49 -0.64 11.09
C GLN A 270 -17.61 -0.91 10.07
N GLN A 271 -17.24 -1.32 8.87
CA GLN A 271 -18.21 -1.55 7.81
C GLN A 271 -19.01 -2.86 7.99
N ILE A 272 -18.39 -3.90 8.55
CA ILE A 272 -19.10 -5.15 8.90
C ILE A 272 -20.12 -4.87 10.01
N ALA A 273 -19.80 -4.04 10.99
CA ALA A 273 -20.78 -3.63 12.03
C ALA A 273 -22.00 -2.94 11.42
N LYS A 274 -21.79 -2.00 10.46
CA LYS A 274 -22.89 -1.37 9.71
C LYS A 274 -23.75 -2.37 8.94
N ILE A 275 -23.12 -3.36 8.28
CA ILE A 275 -23.87 -4.41 7.57
C ILE A 275 -24.72 -5.19 8.56
N HIS A 276 -24.16 -5.55 9.71
CA HIS A 276 -24.88 -6.29 10.76
C HIS A 276 -26.09 -5.49 11.27
N GLU A 277 -25.93 -4.21 11.59
CA GLU A 277 -27.01 -3.32 11.99
C GLU A 277 -28.12 -3.27 10.94
N ARG A 278 -27.78 -3.05 9.66
CA ARG A 278 -28.73 -2.99 8.54
C ARG A 278 -29.45 -4.31 8.28
N ALA A 279 -28.78 -5.45 8.49
CA ALA A 279 -29.35 -6.78 8.29
C ALA A 279 -30.22 -7.23 9.46
N SER A 280 -30.12 -6.58 10.63
CA SER A 280 -30.89 -6.88 11.84
C SER A 280 -32.12 -5.96 12.04
N ALA A 281 -32.21 -4.89 11.25
CA ALA A 281 -33.33 -3.95 11.27
C ALA A 281 -34.49 -4.42 10.36
#